data_ad687ec83ff9d14e4bbc32c95771951a
#
_entry.id   ad687ec83ff9d14e4bbc32c95771951a
#
_cell.length_a   1.000
_cell.length_b   1.000
_cell.length_c   1.000
_cell.angle_alpha   90.00
_cell.angle_beta   90.00
_cell.angle_gamma   90.00
#
_symmetry.space_group_name_H-M   'P 1'
#
loop_
_entity.id
_entity.type
_entity.pdbx_description
1 polymer ?
#
loop_
_entity_poly.entity_id
_entity_poly.type
_entity_poly.pdbx_seq_one_letter_code
_entity_poly.pdbx_strand_id
1 'polypeptide(L)'
;DAGYRRTGVKAEDLKTVSELAETISHSSKTHFKGFLIHNGHTYNAASASEIVKLHDKSLKNLSELYEWKQQHFPESIISLGDTPALSIADNFENIDELRPGNFIFYDTMQHYLGSCALEDVAMAVACPVVATHPERNEIVIYGGAVHLSKDSVTSNGKTFYGRVAMIRQSDWRILPASNYVKKLSQEHGVVHLDDGFIHQFEPGDLIMILPVHSCLIPPLLGNMIDTEGNTISIMKNYRNE
;
A
#
# COMPACT_ATOMS: atom_id res chain seq x y z
N ASP A 1 1.16 -20.27 -3.17
CA ASP A 1 0.23 -19.77 -2.14
C ASP A 1 0.65 -20.29 -0.77
N ALA A 2 1.15 -19.40 0.08
CA ALA A 2 1.57 -19.72 1.45
C ALA A 2 0.49 -19.40 2.52
N GLY A 3 -0.76 -19.20 2.09
CA GLY A 3 -1.89 -18.98 2.99
C GLY A 3 -2.85 -17.86 2.59
N TYR A 4 -2.50 -17.03 1.61
CA TYR A 4 -3.34 -15.92 1.17
C TYR A 4 -4.59 -16.37 0.37
N ARG A 5 -4.51 -17.50 -0.32
CA ARG A 5 -5.63 -18.12 -1.05
C ARG A 5 -6.23 -17.25 -2.17
N ARG A 6 -5.41 -16.40 -2.79
CA ARG A 6 -5.84 -15.58 -3.94
C ARG A 6 -5.65 -16.32 -5.26
N THR A 7 -4.46 -16.90 -5.47
CA THR A 7 -4.06 -17.59 -6.69
C THR A 7 -2.77 -18.39 -6.44
N GLY A 8 -2.40 -19.21 -7.40
CA GLY A 8 -1.18 -20.01 -7.35
C GLY A 8 -1.40 -21.41 -6.76
N VAL A 9 -0.34 -22.20 -6.78
CA VAL A 9 -0.32 -23.55 -6.19
C VAL A 9 -0.03 -23.43 -4.70
N LYS A 10 -0.65 -24.26 -3.88
CA LYS A 10 -0.32 -24.31 -2.45
C LYS A 10 1.14 -24.74 -2.28
N ALA A 11 1.86 -24.07 -1.40
CA ALA A 11 3.26 -24.37 -1.13
C ALA A 11 3.49 -25.83 -0.64
N GLU A 12 2.49 -26.40 0.02
CA GLU A 12 2.47 -27.77 0.53
C GLU A 12 2.19 -28.82 -0.55
N ASP A 13 1.66 -28.46 -1.72
CA ASP A 13 1.39 -29.36 -2.84
C ASP A 13 2.63 -29.55 -3.70
N LEU A 14 3.64 -30.21 -3.12
CA LEU A 14 4.93 -30.44 -3.74
C LEU A 14 4.85 -31.21 -5.05
N LYS A 15 3.80 -32.02 -5.26
CA LYS A 15 3.58 -32.72 -6.53
C LYS A 15 3.32 -31.74 -7.67
N THR A 16 2.34 -30.87 -7.52
CA THR A 16 2.02 -29.86 -8.54
C THR A 16 3.14 -28.84 -8.70
N VAL A 17 3.82 -28.47 -7.60
CA VAL A 17 5.02 -27.62 -7.63
C VAL A 17 6.12 -28.23 -8.48
N SER A 18 6.42 -29.54 -8.31
CA SER A 18 7.43 -30.26 -9.11
C SER A 18 7.07 -30.27 -10.60
N GLU A 19 5.85 -30.68 -10.91
CA GLU A 19 5.36 -30.74 -12.29
C GLU A 19 5.49 -29.39 -13.02
N LEU A 20 5.18 -28.28 -12.35
CA LEU A 20 5.33 -26.93 -12.88
C LEU A 20 6.79 -26.52 -13.06
N ALA A 21 7.62 -26.73 -12.04
CA ALA A 21 9.03 -26.37 -12.09
C ALA A 21 9.76 -27.14 -13.21
N GLU A 22 9.49 -28.43 -13.34
CA GLU A 22 10.03 -29.26 -14.42
C GLU A 22 9.55 -28.80 -15.80
N THR A 23 8.24 -28.51 -15.95
CA THR A 23 7.66 -28.03 -17.22
C THR A 23 8.34 -26.71 -17.65
N ILE A 24 8.55 -25.78 -16.72
CA ILE A 24 9.21 -24.50 -17.00
C ILE A 24 10.70 -24.73 -17.36
N SER A 25 11.38 -25.64 -16.66
CA SER A 25 12.81 -25.92 -16.85
C SER A 25 13.09 -26.63 -18.18
N HIS A 26 12.17 -27.46 -18.68
CA HIS A 26 12.30 -28.13 -19.95
C HIS A 26 11.95 -27.26 -21.16
N SER A 27 11.37 -26.08 -20.96
CA SER A 27 11.02 -25.17 -22.04
C SER A 27 12.25 -24.40 -22.53
N SER A 28 12.48 -24.38 -23.84
CA SER A 28 13.54 -23.55 -24.44
C SER A 28 13.26 -22.04 -24.41
N LYS A 29 12.04 -21.63 -24.01
CA LYS A 29 11.58 -20.23 -24.01
C LYS A 29 11.50 -19.63 -22.60
N THR A 30 11.69 -20.42 -21.57
CA THR A 30 11.57 -20.00 -20.18
C THR A 30 12.75 -20.49 -19.36
N HIS A 31 13.03 -19.78 -18.28
CA HIS A 31 14.01 -20.19 -17.28
C HIS A 31 13.31 -20.22 -15.92
N PHE A 32 13.42 -21.36 -15.23
CA PHE A 32 12.87 -21.45 -13.88
C PHE A 32 13.78 -20.71 -12.90
N LYS A 33 13.29 -19.56 -12.42
CA LYS A 33 14.04 -18.74 -11.48
C LYS A 33 13.76 -19.09 -10.01
N GLY A 34 12.55 -19.53 -9.70
CA GLY A 34 12.16 -19.84 -8.32
C GLY A 34 10.69 -19.64 -8.03
N PHE A 35 10.37 -19.39 -6.77
CA PHE A 35 9.03 -19.32 -6.22
C PHE A 35 8.71 -17.91 -5.79
N LEU A 36 7.58 -17.38 -6.28
CA LEU A 36 7.11 -16.05 -5.94
C LEU A 36 5.89 -16.15 -5.03
N ILE A 37 6.01 -15.60 -3.84
CA ILE A 37 4.98 -15.61 -2.80
C ILE A 37 4.49 -14.19 -2.54
N HIS A 38 3.18 -14.03 -2.32
CA HIS A 38 2.59 -12.79 -1.87
C HIS A 38 1.69 -13.02 -0.66
N ASN A 39 2.05 -12.42 0.48
CA ASN A 39 1.34 -12.53 1.74
C ASN A 39 0.25 -11.46 1.93
N GLY A 40 -0.58 -11.24 0.92
CA GLY A 40 -1.60 -10.19 0.96
C GLY A 40 -2.64 -10.29 2.10
N HIS A 41 -2.71 -11.42 2.79
CA HIS A 41 -3.58 -11.57 3.96
C HIS A 41 -3.11 -10.77 5.19
N THR A 42 -1.86 -10.33 5.23
CA THR A 42 -1.34 -9.44 6.29
C THR A 42 -2.02 -8.07 6.27
N TYR A 43 -2.54 -7.64 5.12
CA TYR A 43 -3.33 -6.40 5.00
C TYR A 43 -4.70 -6.46 5.71
N ASN A 44 -5.15 -7.64 6.12
CA ASN A 44 -6.41 -7.81 6.86
C ASN A 44 -6.19 -8.00 8.37
N ALA A 45 -4.94 -7.88 8.83
CA ALA A 45 -4.61 -8.00 10.24
C ALA A 45 -5.19 -6.83 11.06
N ALA A 46 -5.63 -7.12 12.28
CA ALA A 46 -6.15 -6.11 13.19
C ALA A 46 -5.06 -5.44 14.05
N SER A 47 -3.81 -5.91 13.98
CA SER A 47 -2.69 -5.38 14.78
C SER A 47 -1.33 -5.81 14.23
N ALA A 48 -0.27 -5.08 14.60
CA ALA A 48 1.11 -5.45 14.31
C ALA A 48 1.47 -6.87 14.79
N SER A 49 1.01 -7.27 15.97
CA SER A 49 1.26 -8.63 16.48
C SER A 49 0.58 -9.73 15.65
N GLU A 50 -0.56 -9.43 15.05
CA GLU A 50 -1.24 -10.36 14.15
C GLU A 50 -0.52 -10.45 12.80
N ILE A 51 0.00 -9.34 12.30
CA ILE A 51 0.83 -9.33 11.08
C ILE A 51 2.01 -10.29 11.25
N VAL A 52 2.76 -10.18 12.35
CA VAL A 52 3.91 -11.06 12.63
C VAL A 52 3.48 -12.51 12.71
N LYS A 53 2.37 -12.83 13.40
CA LYS A 53 1.84 -14.20 13.47
C LYS A 53 1.45 -14.78 12.10
N LEU A 54 0.86 -13.97 11.24
CA LEU A 54 0.51 -14.37 9.88
C LEU A 54 1.76 -14.61 9.02
N HIS A 55 2.76 -13.77 9.19
CA HIS A 55 4.07 -13.92 8.55
C HIS A 55 4.75 -15.23 8.98
N ASP A 56 4.90 -15.47 10.27
CA ASP A 56 5.52 -16.68 10.81
C ASP A 56 4.80 -17.95 10.34
N LYS A 57 3.46 -17.90 10.28
CA LYS A 57 2.66 -18.99 9.74
C LYS A 57 2.95 -19.22 8.25
N SER A 58 3.14 -18.17 7.47
CA SER A 58 3.49 -18.28 6.06
C SER A 58 4.87 -18.90 5.89
N LEU A 59 5.88 -18.49 6.69
CA LEU A 59 7.20 -19.11 6.67
C LEU A 59 7.13 -20.59 7.01
N LYS A 60 6.34 -20.96 8.02
CA LYS A 60 6.11 -22.36 8.36
C LYS A 60 5.49 -23.16 7.21
N ASN A 61 4.54 -22.59 6.47
CA ASN A 61 3.94 -23.23 5.31
C ASN A 61 4.93 -23.38 4.14
N LEU A 62 6.03 -22.63 4.14
CA LEU A 62 7.09 -22.70 3.12
C LEU A 62 8.21 -23.69 3.47
N SER A 63 8.25 -24.24 4.69
CA SER A 63 9.38 -25.08 5.15
C SER A 63 9.62 -26.32 4.27
N GLU A 64 8.55 -27.06 3.95
CA GLU A 64 8.65 -28.25 3.09
C GLU A 64 9.04 -27.89 1.64
N LEU A 65 8.53 -26.76 1.13
CA LEU A 65 8.91 -26.23 -0.18
C LEU A 65 10.39 -25.85 -0.20
N TYR A 66 10.91 -25.24 0.87
CA TYR A 66 12.31 -24.90 0.98
C TYR A 66 13.21 -26.14 0.95
N GLU A 67 12.89 -27.17 1.75
CA GLU A 67 13.63 -28.42 1.78
C GLU A 67 13.61 -29.10 0.41
N TRP A 68 12.46 -29.17 -0.24
CA TRP A 68 12.30 -29.72 -1.58
C TRP A 68 13.13 -28.92 -2.62
N LYS A 69 13.08 -27.60 -2.56
CA LYS A 69 13.88 -26.70 -3.42
C LYS A 69 15.37 -26.98 -3.30
N GLN A 70 15.90 -27.13 -2.08
CA GLN A 70 17.31 -27.38 -1.85
C GLN A 70 17.79 -28.69 -2.50
N GLN A 71 16.92 -29.68 -2.60
CA GLN A 71 17.26 -30.97 -3.20
C GLN A 71 17.16 -31.00 -4.74
N HIS A 72 16.22 -30.25 -5.31
CA HIS A 72 15.87 -30.36 -6.73
C HIS A 72 16.28 -29.13 -7.56
N PHE A 73 16.25 -27.93 -6.98
CA PHE A 73 16.54 -26.65 -7.62
C PHE A 73 17.32 -25.74 -6.66
N PRO A 74 18.52 -26.09 -6.22
CA PRO A 74 19.26 -25.34 -5.19
C PRO A 74 19.55 -23.88 -5.58
N GLU A 75 19.75 -23.61 -6.87
CA GLU A 75 20.03 -22.25 -7.39
C GLU A 75 18.76 -21.38 -7.53
N SER A 76 17.58 -21.96 -7.36
CA SER A 76 16.34 -21.19 -7.44
C SER A 76 16.12 -20.35 -6.16
N ILE A 77 15.32 -19.30 -6.26
CA ILE A 77 15.07 -18.37 -5.16
C ILE A 77 13.65 -18.49 -4.61
N ILE A 78 13.47 -18.15 -3.34
CA ILE A 78 12.16 -17.87 -2.73
C ILE A 78 12.03 -16.35 -2.55
N SER A 79 11.09 -15.77 -3.28
CA SER A 79 10.83 -14.33 -3.31
C SER A 79 9.52 -14.03 -2.61
N LEU A 80 9.57 -13.30 -1.50
CA LEU A 80 8.42 -12.98 -0.65
C LEU A 80 8.03 -11.50 -0.79
N GLY A 81 6.73 -11.21 -0.92
CA GLY A 81 6.23 -9.86 -1.08
C GLY A 81 4.96 -9.58 -0.28
N ASP A 82 5.05 -8.59 0.56
CA ASP A 82 3.98 -7.78 1.14
C ASP A 82 4.65 -6.60 1.84
N THR A 83 3.94 -5.52 2.14
CA THR A 83 4.54 -4.41 2.89
C THR A 83 4.34 -4.56 4.39
N PRO A 84 3.15 -4.96 4.89
CA PRO A 84 2.93 -5.00 6.33
C PRO A 84 3.96 -5.83 7.09
N ALA A 85 4.14 -7.09 6.73
CA ALA A 85 5.07 -7.95 7.46
C ALA A 85 6.52 -7.58 7.22
N LEU A 86 6.89 -7.24 5.98
CA LEU A 86 8.28 -6.88 5.65
C LEU A 86 8.75 -5.57 6.32
N SER A 87 7.81 -4.77 6.86
CA SER A 87 8.14 -3.55 7.60
C SER A 87 8.43 -3.78 9.09
N ILE A 88 7.91 -4.86 9.68
CA ILE A 88 7.94 -5.04 11.15
C ILE A 88 8.38 -6.43 11.63
N ALA A 89 8.46 -7.42 10.77
CA ALA A 89 8.94 -8.75 11.12
C ALA A 89 10.48 -8.79 11.15
N ASP A 90 11.03 -9.61 12.03
CA ASP A 90 12.48 -9.80 12.17
C ASP A 90 12.97 -11.12 11.57
N ASN A 91 12.05 -12.06 11.31
CA ASN A 91 12.39 -13.37 10.79
C ASN A 91 12.13 -13.47 9.28
N PHE A 92 13.19 -13.71 8.51
CA PHE A 92 13.14 -13.94 7.06
C PHE A 92 13.95 -15.19 6.67
N GLU A 93 13.99 -16.17 7.56
CA GLU A 93 14.73 -17.40 7.33
C GLU A 93 14.26 -18.09 6.04
N ASN A 94 15.21 -18.51 5.22
CA ASN A 94 15.00 -19.22 3.95
C ASN A 94 14.30 -18.37 2.86
N ILE A 95 14.31 -17.04 2.99
CA ILE A 95 13.84 -16.12 1.97
C ILE A 95 15.04 -15.43 1.30
N ASP A 96 15.11 -15.54 -0.02
CA ASP A 96 16.24 -15.04 -0.81
C ASP A 96 15.99 -13.61 -1.31
N GLU A 97 14.72 -13.20 -1.49
CA GLU A 97 14.35 -11.90 -2.02
C GLU A 97 13.11 -11.35 -1.33
N LEU A 98 13.14 -10.06 -0.95
CA LEU A 98 12.02 -9.33 -0.36
C LEU A 98 11.48 -8.28 -1.33
N ARG A 99 10.14 -8.18 -1.46
CA ARG A 99 9.45 -7.26 -2.38
C ARG A 99 8.37 -6.42 -1.68
N PRO A 100 8.76 -5.52 -0.73
CA PRO A 100 7.80 -4.60 -0.10
C PRO A 100 7.47 -3.47 -1.07
N GLY A 101 6.32 -3.53 -1.75
CA GLY A 101 5.98 -2.57 -2.80
C GLY A 101 5.63 -1.17 -2.28
N ASN A 102 4.85 -1.10 -1.22
CA ASN A 102 4.32 0.16 -0.68
C ASN A 102 5.27 0.86 0.31
N PHE A 103 6.34 0.22 0.75
CA PHE A 103 7.25 0.77 1.78
C PHE A 103 7.91 2.08 1.36
N ILE A 104 8.03 2.35 0.06
CA ILE A 104 8.68 3.56 -0.45
C ILE A 104 7.88 4.83 -0.17
N PHE A 105 6.57 4.72 -0.04
CA PHE A 105 5.66 5.83 0.25
C PHE A 105 4.95 5.66 1.56
N TYR A 106 4.70 4.43 1.97
CA TYR A 106 3.68 4.08 2.94
C TYR A 106 2.33 4.75 2.63
N ASP A 107 1.37 4.59 3.51
CA ASP A 107 0.05 5.23 3.43
C ASP A 107 -0.68 5.11 4.77
N THR A 108 -1.87 5.69 4.83
CA THR A 108 -2.60 5.65 6.09
C THR A 108 -3.08 4.24 6.45
N MET A 109 -3.29 3.35 5.48
CA MET A 109 -3.60 1.94 5.75
C MET A 109 -2.44 1.26 6.47
N GLN A 110 -1.20 1.43 5.99
CA GLN A 110 0.00 0.86 6.63
C GLN A 110 0.18 1.38 8.06
N HIS A 111 -0.08 2.67 8.30
CA HIS A 111 -0.08 3.24 9.64
C HIS A 111 -1.13 2.59 10.55
N TYR A 112 -2.37 2.43 10.10
CA TYR A 112 -3.43 1.81 10.91
C TYR A 112 -3.25 0.31 11.14
N LEU A 113 -2.52 -0.36 10.28
CA LEU A 113 -2.07 -1.74 10.48
C LEU A 113 -0.94 -1.85 11.51
N GLY A 114 -0.24 -0.74 11.78
CA GLY A 114 0.92 -0.70 12.67
C GLY A 114 2.24 -1.04 11.98
N SER A 115 2.30 -0.92 10.66
CA SER A 115 3.51 -1.20 9.86
C SER A 115 4.46 -0.02 9.79
N CYS A 116 3.99 1.21 10.04
CA CYS A 116 4.80 2.43 10.02
C CYS A 116 4.19 3.50 10.95
N ALA A 117 4.96 4.52 11.29
CA ALA A 117 4.44 5.73 11.90
C ALA A 117 3.67 6.57 10.86
N LEU A 118 2.81 7.48 11.31
CA LEU A 118 2.07 8.35 10.37
C LEU A 118 3.00 9.32 9.64
N GLU A 119 4.07 9.71 10.30
CA GLU A 119 5.13 10.59 9.81
C GLU A 119 6.00 9.94 8.72
N ASP A 120 5.98 8.60 8.61
CA ASP A 120 6.68 7.86 7.55
C ASP A 120 5.92 7.90 6.21
N VAL A 121 4.67 8.37 6.20
CA VAL A 121 3.89 8.50 4.96
C VAL A 121 4.48 9.61 4.11
N ALA A 122 5.14 9.24 3.02
CA ALA A 122 5.92 10.13 2.17
C ALA A 122 5.15 10.62 0.92
N MET A 123 3.83 10.39 0.85
CA MET A 123 3.00 10.82 -0.28
C MET A 123 1.73 11.52 0.20
N ALA A 124 1.42 12.64 -0.45
CA ALA A 124 0.15 13.31 -0.31
C ALA A 124 -0.37 13.81 -1.67
N VAL A 125 -1.68 13.90 -1.81
CA VAL A 125 -2.34 14.46 -2.99
C VAL A 125 -2.75 15.89 -2.70
N ALA A 126 -2.27 16.84 -3.48
CA ALA A 126 -2.71 18.25 -3.43
C ALA A 126 -4.08 18.36 -4.12
N CYS A 127 -5.10 18.68 -3.36
CA CYS A 127 -6.49 18.76 -3.82
C CYS A 127 -6.98 20.22 -3.73
N PRO A 128 -7.46 20.84 -4.83
CA PRO A 128 -8.11 22.15 -4.76
C PRO A 128 -9.39 22.10 -3.94
N VAL A 129 -9.58 23.10 -3.08
CA VAL A 129 -10.84 23.34 -2.38
C VAL A 129 -11.84 23.95 -3.36
N VAL A 130 -13.02 23.35 -3.49
CA VAL A 130 -14.08 23.76 -4.40
C VAL A 130 -15.14 24.58 -3.68
N ALA A 131 -15.47 24.20 -2.44
CA ALA A 131 -16.46 24.89 -1.62
C ALA A 131 -16.16 24.69 -0.13
N THR A 132 -16.60 25.65 0.69
CA THR A 132 -16.52 25.60 2.15
C THR A 132 -17.91 25.69 2.76
N HIS A 133 -18.14 24.91 3.81
CA HIS A 133 -19.40 24.81 4.53
C HIS A 133 -19.14 24.80 6.04
N PRO A 134 -18.80 25.97 6.63
CA PRO A 134 -18.46 26.05 8.05
C PRO A 134 -19.59 25.59 8.98
N GLU A 135 -20.83 25.81 8.59
CA GLU A 135 -22.02 25.46 9.37
C GLU A 135 -22.18 23.95 9.64
N ARG A 136 -21.43 23.10 8.92
CA ARG A 136 -21.38 21.65 9.14
C ARG A 136 -19.98 21.07 9.21
N ASN A 137 -18.98 21.95 9.34
CA ASN A 137 -17.57 21.56 9.44
C ASN A 137 -17.07 20.74 8.23
N GLU A 138 -17.47 21.14 7.02
CA GLU A 138 -17.12 20.43 5.78
C GLU A 138 -16.56 21.37 4.72
N ILE A 139 -15.59 20.85 3.97
CA ILE A 139 -15.18 21.42 2.68
C ILE A 139 -15.34 20.37 1.58
N VAL A 140 -15.55 20.83 0.37
CA VAL A 140 -15.56 20.01 -0.84
C VAL A 140 -14.25 20.22 -1.57
N ILE A 141 -13.58 19.13 -1.96
CA ILE A 141 -12.33 19.15 -2.69
C ILE A 141 -12.48 18.49 -4.06
N TYR A 142 -11.70 18.95 -5.04
CA TYR A 142 -11.46 18.19 -6.26
C TYR A 142 -10.40 17.14 -5.97
N GLY A 143 -10.85 16.00 -5.48
CA GLY A 143 -10.09 14.91 -4.94
C GLY A 143 -11.03 13.75 -4.61
N GLY A 144 -11.59 13.13 -5.64
CA GLY A 144 -12.54 12.03 -5.53
C GLY A 144 -11.91 10.66 -5.73
N ALA A 145 -12.75 9.66 -5.95
CA ALA A 145 -12.35 8.27 -6.08
C ALA A 145 -11.39 8.00 -7.26
N VAL A 146 -11.48 8.79 -8.33
CA VAL A 146 -10.57 8.69 -9.49
C VAL A 146 -9.15 9.23 -9.18
N HIS A 147 -8.99 9.95 -8.07
CA HIS A 147 -7.69 10.49 -7.64
C HIS A 147 -7.14 9.75 -6.42
N LEU A 148 -8.00 9.34 -5.47
CA LEU A 148 -7.63 8.81 -4.15
C LEU A 148 -7.91 7.31 -3.99
N SER A 149 -8.49 6.65 -5.00
CA SER A 149 -9.12 5.32 -4.92
C SER A 149 -10.38 5.31 -4.02
N LYS A 150 -10.98 4.12 -3.85
CA LYS A 150 -12.10 3.92 -2.90
C LYS A 150 -11.68 3.15 -1.66
N ASP A 151 -10.39 2.91 -1.49
CA ASP A 151 -9.91 2.24 -0.30
C ASP A 151 -10.19 3.11 0.93
N SER A 152 -10.57 2.46 1.99
CA SER A 152 -10.96 3.13 3.23
C SER A 152 -10.40 2.41 4.45
N VAL A 153 -10.24 3.14 5.52
CA VAL A 153 -9.90 2.60 6.83
C VAL A 153 -11.03 2.92 7.80
N THR A 154 -11.38 1.96 8.65
CA THR A 154 -12.31 2.16 9.75
C THR A 154 -11.54 2.11 11.07
N SER A 155 -11.60 3.21 11.82
CA SER A 155 -10.98 3.31 13.14
C SER A 155 -11.91 4.07 14.08
N ASN A 156 -12.06 3.58 15.32
CA ASN A 156 -12.95 4.16 16.34
C ASN A 156 -14.39 4.39 15.82
N GLY A 157 -14.91 3.46 15.02
CA GLY A 157 -16.27 3.52 14.48
C GLY A 157 -16.47 4.54 13.35
N LYS A 158 -15.40 5.18 12.86
CA LYS A 158 -15.43 6.10 11.72
C LYS A 158 -14.70 5.52 10.53
N THR A 159 -15.32 5.59 9.36
CA THR A 159 -14.69 5.24 8.09
C THR A 159 -14.20 6.50 7.40
N PHE A 160 -12.97 6.50 6.90
CA PHE A 160 -12.36 7.62 6.20
C PHE A 160 -11.56 7.15 4.98
N TYR A 161 -11.35 8.06 4.04
CA TYR A 161 -10.74 7.83 2.73
C TYR A 161 -9.40 8.57 2.56
N GLY A 162 -8.89 9.17 3.61
CA GLY A 162 -7.60 9.86 3.67
C GLY A 162 -7.52 10.75 4.90
N ARG A 163 -6.29 11.06 5.30
CA ARG A 163 -5.95 11.98 6.39
C ARG A 163 -5.61 13.34 5.80
N VAL A 164 -5.92 14.38 6.54
CA VAL A 164 -5.69 15.76 6.10
C VAL A 164 -4.34 16.26 6.59
N ALA A 165 -3.64 16.98 5.72
CA ALA A 165 -2.47 17.76 6.07
C ALA A 165 -2.53 19.16 5.43
N MET A 166 -1.81 20.09 6.01
CA MET A 166 -1.62 21.45 5.50
C MET A 166 -0.21 21.57 4.95
N ILE A 167 -0.10 22.15 3.75
CA ILE A 167 1.20 22.43 3.15
C ILE A 167 1.96 23.49 3.97
N ARG A 168 3.26 23.30 4.09
CA ARG A 168 4.23 24.26 4.61
C ARG A 168 5.30 24.53 3.56
N GLN A 169 6.27 25.38 3.84
CA GLN A 169 7.30 25.79 2.87
C GLN A 169 8.03 24.60 2.23
N SER A 170 8.43 23.59 3.02
CA SER A 170 9.23 22.44 2.55
C SER A 170 8.71 21.08 3.01
N ASP A 171 7.55 21.07 3.68
CA ASP A 171 6.92 19.85 4.19
C ASP A 171 5.39 20.03 4.30
N TRP A 172 4.72 19.10 4.96
CA TRP A 172 3.33 19.24 5.37
C TRP A 172 3.14 18.92 6.86
N ARG A 173 2.18 19.57 7.46
CA ARG A 173 1.73 19.28 8.82
C ARG A 173 0.48 18.42 8.76
N ILE A 174 0.54 17.20 9.28
CA ILE A 174 -0.62 16.33 9.40
C ILE A 174 -1.54 16.88 10.50
N LEU A 175 -2.83 16.99 10.19
CA LEU A 175 -3.82 17.46 11.15
C LEU A 175 -4.28 16.34 12.10
N PRO A 176 -4.85 16.69 13.28
CA PRO A 176 -5.43 15.72 14.20
C PRO A 176 -6.38 14.75 13.52
N ALA A 177 -6.55 13.54 14.08
CA ALA A 177 -7.33 12.44 13.48
C ALA A 177 -8.83 12.76 13.27
N SER A 178 -9.34 13.81 13.89
CA SER A 178 -10.67 14.34 13.67
C SER A 178 -10.86 14.98 12.30
N ASN A 179 -9.77 15.33 11.59
CA ASN A 179 -9.75 15.93 10.27
C ASN A 179 -9.47 14.85 9.21
N TYR A 180 -10.43 14.54 8.36
CA TYR A 180 -10.35 13.40 7.44
C TYR A 180 -11.27 13.52 6.23
N VAL A 181 -10.98 12.79 5.17
CA VAL A 181 -11.87 12.64 4.03
C VAL A 181 -13.03 11.72 4.41
N LYS A 182 -14.20 12.29 4.58
CA LYS A 182 -15.42 11.64 5.09
C LYS A 182 -16.15 10.83 4.01
N LYS A 183 -16.12 11.31 2.77
CA LYS A 183 -16.87 10.73 1.65
C LYS A 183 -16.18 11.03 0.34
N LEU A 184 -16.26 10.08 -0.60
CA LEU A 184 -15.82 10.27 -1.99
C LEU A 184 -17.00 10.08 -2.94
N SER A 185 -17.13 10.98 -3.89
CA SER A 185 -17.79 10.76 -5.17
C SER A 185 -16.75 10.50 -6.26
N GLN A 186 -17.14 10.53 -7.53
CA GLN A 186 -16.21 10.22 -8.62
C GLN A 186 -15.01 11.17 -8.63
N GLU A 187 -15.24 12.48 -8.67
CA GLU A 187 -14.21 13.51 -8.82
C GLU A 187 -14.02 14.36 -7.56
N HIS A 188 -14.98 14.34 -6.64
CA HIS A 188 -14.98 15.18 -5.46
C HIS A 188 -14.93 14.39 -4.16
N GLY A 189 -14.25 14.95 -3.17
CA GLY A 189 -14.23 14.48 -1.79
C GLY A 189 -14.93 15.49 -0.86
N VAL A 190 -15.57 14.96 0.17
CA VAL A 190 -16.04 15.76 1.30
C VAL A 190 -15.08 15.53 2.46
N VAL A 191 -14.47 16.58 2.94
CA VAL A 191 -13.53 16.58 4.06
C VAL A 191 -14.22 17.17 5.28
N HIS A 192 -14.15 16.47 6.39
CA HIS A 192 -14.52 17.01 7.69
C HIS A 192 -13.31 17.70 8.32
N LEU A 193 -13.50 18.92 8.81
CA LEU A 193 -12.49 19.70 9.53
C LEU A 193 -13.07 20.20 10.85
N ASP A 194 -12.28 20.14 11.91
CA ASP A 194 -12.63 20.75 13.20
C ASP A 194 -12.74 22.27 13.07
N ASP A 195 -13.47 22.91 13.99
CA ASP A 195 -13.70 24.38 14.03
C ASP A 195 -12.40 25.20 13.95
N GLY A 196 -11.30 24.70 14.53
CA GLY A 196 -10.01 25.37 14.48
C GLY A 196 -9.34 25.39 13.10
N PHE A 197 -9.81 24.56 12.15
CA PHE A 197 -9.21 24.42 10.83
C PHE A 197 -10.15 24.81 9.68
N ILE A 198 -11.47 24.70 9.85
CA ILE A 198 -12.43 24.96 8.78
C ILE A 198 -12.33 26.37 8.20
N HIS A 199 -12.04 27.35 9.03
CA HIS A 199 -11.90 28.76 8.63
C HIS A 199 -10.55 29.13 8.04
N GLN A 200 -9.64 28.16 7.89
CA GLN A 200 -8.32 28.37 7.30
C GLN A 200 -8.28 28.06 5.79
N PHE A 201 -9.41 27.66 5.21
CA PHE A 201 -9.50 27.30 3.81
C PHE A 201 -10.61 28.09 3.09
N GLU A 202 -10.27 28.56 1.89
CA GLU A 202 -11.19 29.22 0.96
C GLU A 202 -11.23 28.46 -0.38
N PRO A 203 -12.29 28.60 -1.20
CA PRO A 203 -12.29 28.04 -2.54
C PRO A 203 -11.09 28.54 -3.37
N GLY A 204 -10.34 27.58 -3.95
CA GLY A 204 -9.10 27.83 -4.68
C GLY A 204 -7.83 27.47 -3.90
N ASP A 205 -7.90 27.32 -2.59
CA ASP A 205 -6.78 26.85 -1.80
C ASP A 205 -6.45 25.39 -2.09
N LEU A 206 -5.23 24.97 -1.74
CA LEU A 206 -4.81 23.58 -1.80
C LEU A 206 -4.79 22.96 -0.40
N ILE A 207 -5.40 21.78 -0.28
CA ILE A 207 -5.32 20.94 0.89
C ILE A 207 -4.63 19.63 0.54
N MET A 208 -3.77 19.13 1.44
CA MET A 208 -3.05 17.89 1.23
C MET A 208 -3.82 16.71 1.81
N ILE A 209 -3.96 15.65 1.04
CA ILE A 209 -4.60 14.42 1.47
C ILE A 209 -3.59 13.27 1.44
N LEU A 210 -3.26 12.72 2.62
CA LEU A 210 -2.53 11.47 2.73
C LEU A 210 -3.49 10.34 2.37
N PRO A 211 -3.22 9.56 1.29
CA PRO A 211 -4.15 8.56 0.81
C PRO A 211 -4.24 7.36 1.75
N VAL A 212 -5.35 6.62 1.63
CA VAL A 212 -5.47 5.32 2.28
C VAL A 212 -4.57 4.29 1.60
N HIS A 213 -4.44 4.34 0.27
CA HIS A 213 -3.62 3.42 -0.50
C HIS A 213 -2.75 4.18 -1.51
N SER A 214 -1.48 4.35 -1.21
CA SER A 214 -0.56 5.14 -2.01
C SER A 214 -0.22 4.52 -3.37
N CYS A 215 -0.18 3.18 -3.50
CA CYS A 215 0.21 2.49 -4.74
C CYS A 215 -0.67 2.84 -5.95
N LEU A 216 -1.91 3.25 -5.73
CA LEU A 216 -2.84 3.60 -6.80
C LEU A 216 -2.71 5.04 -7.29
N ILE A 217 -2.05 5.91 -6.54
CA ILE A 217 -1.99 7.34 -6.82
C ILE A 217 -1.11 7.69 -8.02
N PRO A 218 0.15 7.24 -8.13
CA PRO A 218 1.00 7.60 -9.25
C PRO A 218 0.43 7.24 -10.62
N PRO A 219 -0.11 6.02 -10.84
CA PRO A 219 -0.70 5.69 -12.14
C PRO A 219 -1.99 6.46 -12.46
N LEU A 220 -2.71 6.95 -11.44
CA LEU A 220 -3.93 7.76 -11.64
C LEU A 220 -3.61 9.21 -12.00
N LEU A 221 -2.63 9.80 -11.33
CA LEU A 221 -2.30 11.23 -11.50
C LEU A 221 -1.18 11.46 -12.52
N GLY A 222 -0.30 10.49 -12.74
CA GLY A 222 0.74 10.51 -13.77
C GLY A 222 1.94 11.41 -13.50
N ASN A 223 1.84 12.37 -12.59
CA ASN A 223 2.91 13.29 -12.23
C ASN A 223 3.10 13.34 -10.72
N MET A 224 4.35 13.39 -10.30
CA MET A 224 4.75 13.62 -8.92
C MET A 224 5.77 14.74 -8.85
N ILE A 225 5.72 15.50 -7.79
CA ILE A 225 6.73 16.52 -7.46
C ILE A 225 7.18 16.31 -6.02
N ASP A 226 8.42 16.63 -5.71
CA ASP A 226 8.90 16.70 -4.34
C ASP A 226 8.47 18.02 -3.66
N THR A 227 8.78 18.17 -2.38
CA THR A 227 8.44 19.38 -1.60
C THR A 227 9.24 20.61 -2.01
N GLU A 228 10.26 20.47 -2.84
CA GLU A 228 11.05 21.57 -3.44
C GLU A 228 10.52 21.96 -4.82
N GLY A 229 9.53 21.23 -5.35
CA GLY A 229 8.93 21.47 -6.67
C GLY A 229 9.61 20.75 -7.83
N ASN A 230 10.57 19.87 -7.57
CA ASN A 230 11.22 19.08 -8.61
C ASN A 230 10.32 17.92 -9.06
N THR A 231 10.29 17.66 -10.36
CA THR A 231 9.53 16.52 -10.91
C THR A 231 10.19 15.21 -10.55
N ILE A 232 9.42 14.30 -9.95
CA ILE A 232 9.83 12.92 -9.72
C ILE A 232 9.36 12.08 -10.91
N SER A 233 10.31 11.46 -11.59
CA SER A 233 10.01 10.57 -12.71
C SER A 233 9.41 9.27 -12.20
N ILE A 234 8.22 8.92 -12.70
CA ILE A 234 7.61 7.63 -12.48
C ILE A 234 7.84 6.72 -13.69
N MET A 235 7.88 5.40 -13.48
CA MET A 235 7.93 4.46 -14.60
C MET A 235 6.69 4.65 -15.47
N LYS A 236 6.87 5.15 -16.67
CA LYS A 236 5.81 5.16 -17.67
C LYS A 236 5.51 3.72 -18.04
N ASN A 237 4.23 3.33 -17.99
CA ASN A 237 3.82 2.11 -18.66
C ASN A 237 4.24 2.25 -20.13
N TYR A 238 5.26 1.51 -20.56
CA TYR A 238 5.56 1.31 -21.96
C TYR A 238 4.38 0.56 -22.59
N ARG A 239 3.30 1.26 -22.86
CA ARG A 239 2.40 0.82 -23.93
C ARG A 239 3.15 1.20 -25.20
N ASN A 240 3.59 0.19 -25.95
CA ASN A 240 4.21 0.32 -27.25
C ASN A 240 3.47 1.40 -28.04
N GLU A 241 4.22 2.43 -28.45
CA GLU A 241 3.85 3.26 -29.57
C GLU A 241 3.81 2.40 -30.84
#